data_ffe743641b5b9afe8d2c1a24492afc7a
#
_entry.id   ffe743641b5b9afe8d2c1a24492afc7a
#
_cell.length_a   1.000
_cell.length_b   1.000
_cell.length_c   1.000
_cell.angle_alpha   90.00
_cell.angle_beta   90.00
_cell.angle_gamma   90.00
#
_symmetry.space_group_name_H-M   'P 1'
#
loop_
_entity.id
_entity.type
_entity.pdbx_description
1 polymer ?
#
loop_
_entity_poly.entity_id
_entity_poly.type
_entity_poly.pdbx_seq_one_letter_code
_entity_poly.pdbx_strand_id
1 'polypeptide(L)'
;PFKMLKFRSMKPNDGEDSAWSTNEDDRRTFFGALIRKLSIDELPQLINVLKGDMSIVGPRPEIPHFVEQFRDEVPLYMIRHMVKPGITGLAQVSGYRGDTSIRGRIDCDIAYIENWTIWVDVRIILRTFTSMINDETLPPMHRTEKR
;
A
#
# COMPACT_ATOMS: atom_id res chain seq x y z
N PRO A 1 -0.94 -16.77 -2.51
CA PRO A 1 -0.70 -16.13 -1.21
C PRO A 1 0.74 -16.33 -0.74
N PHE A 2 1.34 -15.31 -0.13
CA PHE A 2 2.67 -15.37 0.46
C PHE A 2 2.65 -14.70 1.84
N LYS A 3 3.66 -14.98 2.68
CA LYS A 3 3.80 -14.33 3.99
C LYS A 3 4.59 -13.04 3.83
N MET A 4 3.91 -11.91 3.99
CA MET A 4 4.54 -10.59 4.00
C MET A 4 5.31 -10.38 5.31
N LEU A 5 6.61 -10.08 5.20
CA LEU A 5 7.48 -9.84 6.34
C LEU A 5 7.40 -8.38 6.78
N LYS A 6 7.28 -8.14 8.10
CA LYS A 6 7.16 -6.82 8.68
C LYS A 6 7.68 -6.78 10.11
N PHE A 7 8.32 -5.68 10.52
CA PHE A 7 8.62 -5.50 11.95
C PHE A 7 7.34 -5.19 12.72
N ARG A 8 7.27 -5.72 13.94
CA ARG A 8 6.13 -5.45 14.82
C ARG A 8 6.18 -4.01 15.32
N SER A 9 5.21 -3.21 14.94
CA SER A 9 5.04 -1.81 15.36
C SER A 9 3.80 -1.56 16.22
N MET A 10 3.02 -2.63 16.52
CA MET A 10 1.79 -2.58 17.29
C MET A 10 1.78 -3.66 18.35
N LYS A 11 1.00 -3.47 19.42
CA LYS A 11 0.74 -4.52 20.43
C LYS A 11 0.02 -5.70 19.77
N PRO A 12 0.20 -6.94 20.29
CA PRO A 12 -0.58 -8.09 19.83
C PRO A 12 -2.08 -7.80 19.91
N ASN A 13 -2.82 -8.34 18.94
CA ASN A 13 -4.27 -8.31 18.96
C ASN A 13 -4.77 -9.61 19.58
N ASP A 14 -5.60 -9.54 20.62
CA ASP A 14 -6.25 -10.71 21.22
C ASP A 14 -7.54 -11.12 20.49
N GLY A 15 -7.88 -10.41 19.41
CA GLY A 15 -9.02 -10.66 18.54
C GLY A 15 -8.62 -10.60 17.06
N GLU A 16 -9.41 -11.20 16.24
CA GLU A 16 -9.31 -11.45 14.82
C GLU A 16 -8.28 -10.63 14.01
N ASP A 17 -7.39 -11.34 13.29
CA ASP A 17 -6.40 -10.78 12.34
C ASP A 17 -7.04 -10.02 11.15
N SER A 18 -8.36 -9.95 11.10
CA SER A 18 -9.17 -9.35 10.03
C SER A 18 -9.51 -7.87 10.24
N ALA A 19 -9.11 -7.25 11.37
CA ALA A 19 -9.46 -5.87 11.63
C ALA A 19 -8.71 -4.90 10.71
N TRP A 20 -9.46 -4.09 9.96
CA TRP A 20 -8.92 -2.96 9.19
C TRP A 20 -8.20 -1.98 10.13
N SER A 21 -6.93 -1.71 9.88
CA SER A 21 -6.14 -0.79 10.69
C SER A 21 -6.51 0.66 10.36
N THR A 22 -7.18 1.34 11.29
CA THR A 22 -7.48 2.77 11.19
C THR A 22 -6.30 3.64 11.64
N ASN A 23 -6.36 4.94 11.33
CA ASN A 23 -5.32 5.88 11.72
C ASN A 23 -5.27 6.14 13.24
N GLU A 24 -6.35 5.84 13.99
CA GLU A 24 -6.52 6.04 15.44
C GLU A 24 -6.46 4.72 16.24
N ASP A 25 -5.61 3.79 15.83
CA ASP A 25 -5.49 2.49 16.47
C ASP A 25 -4.72 2.59 17.79
N ASP A 26 -5.40 2.37 18.94
CA ASP A 26 -4.84 2.43 20.31
C ASP A 26 -3.71 1.42 20.59
N ARG A 27 -3.53 0.44 19.69
CA ARG A 27 -2.46 -0.57 19.78
C ARG A 27 -1.09 0.00 19.40
N ARG A 28 -1.02 1.25 18.92
CA ARG A 28 0.25 1.87 18.52
C ARG A 28 1.13 2.14 19.74
N THR A 29 2.37 1.68 19.68
CA THR A 29 3.40 2.11 20.63
C THR A 29 4.05 3.39 20.10
N PHE A 30 4.59 4.24 21.01
CA PHE A 30 5.33 5.44 20.61
C PHE A 30 6.47 5.13 19.63
N PHE A 31 7.25 4.10 19.93
CA PHE A 31 8.35 3.64 19.06
C PHE A 31 7.83 3.05 17.74
N GLY A 32 6.71 2.31 17.80
CA GLY A 32 6.04 1.79 16.61
C GLY A 32 5.53 2.88 15.69
N ALA A 33 5.02 4.00 16.23
CA ALA A 33 4.60 5.14 15.44
C ALA A 33 5.78 5.75 14.66
N LEU A 34 6.94 5.91 15.29
CA LEU A 34 8.17 6.41 14.64
C LEU A 34 8.64 5.46 13.53
N ILE A 35 8.68 4.16 13.78
CA ILE A 35 9.08 3.15 12.80
C ILE A 35 8.15 3.19 11.58
N ARG A 36 6.84 3.29 11.81
CA ARG A 36 5.83 3.39 10.73
C ARG A 36 5.93 4.69 9.95
N LYS A 37 6.18 5.83 10.64
CA LYS A 37 6.37 7.13 9.99
C LYS A 37 7.52 7.06 8.98
N LEU A 38 8.60 6.39 9.33
CA LEU A 38 9.77 6.21 8.48
C LEU A 38 9.68 4.97 7.57
N SER A 39 8.55 4.24 7.59
CA SER A 39 8.33 2.97 6.87
C SER A 39 9.43 1.92 7.11
N ILE A 40 10.16 2.02 8.22
CA ILE A 40 11.21 1.07 8.62
C ILE A 40 10.60 -0.31 8.89
N ASP A 41 9.36 -0.35 9.36
CA ASP A 41 8.62 -1.60 9.61
C ASP A 41 8.41 -2.43 8.33
N GLU A 42 8.51 -1.82 7.16
CA GLU A 42 8.35 -2.47 5.87
C GLU A 42 9.68 -2.95 5.25
N LEU A 43 10.85 -2.61 5.82
CA LEU A 43 12.15 -3.05 5.31
C LEU A 43 12.30 -4.59 5.17
N PRO A 44 11.75 -5.44 6.07
CA PRO A 44 11.80 -6.89 5.89
C PRO A 44 11.13 -7.38 4.60
N GLN A 45 10.23 -6.60 3.98
CA GLN A 45 9.63 -6.94 2.69
C GLN A 45 10.65 -7.00 1.55
N LEU A 46 11.83 -6.40 1.69
CA LEU A 46 12.94 -6.58 0.75
C LEU A 46 13.33 -8.06 0.61
N ILE A 47 13.19 -8.86 1.68
CA ILE A 47 13.39 -10.31 1.62
C ILE A 47 12.31 -10.96 0.72
N ASN A 48 11.06 -10.48 0.78
CA ASN A 48 10.01 -10.96 -0.12
C ASN A 48 10.30 -10.59 -1.58
N VAL A 49 10.91 -9.41 -1.83
CA VAL A 49 11.36 -9.03 -3.18
C VAL A 49 12.46 -9.97 -3.67
N LEU A 50 13.48 -10.24 -2.85
CA LEU A 50 14.57 -11.15 -3.20
C LEU A 50 14.08 -12.59 -3.44
N LYS A 51 13.07 -13.04 -2.72
CA LYS A 51 12.40 -14.33 -2.94
C LYS A 51 11.52 -14.36 -4.18
N GLY A 52 11.22 -13.21 -4.77
CA GLY A 52 10.35 -13.10 -5.93
C GLY A 52 8.85 -13.07 -5.64
N ASP A 53 8.45 -13.00 -4.35
CA ASP A 53 7.04 -12.86 -3.93
C ASP A 53 6.49 -11.46 -4.22
N MET A 54 7.36 -10.43 -4.16
CA MET A 54 7.01 -9.02 -4.33
C MET A 54 7.94 -8.34 -5.34
N SER A 55 7.53 -7.14 -5.76
CA SER A 55 8.36 -6.15 -6.47
C SER A 55 8.65 -4.97 -5.55
N ILE A 56 9.60 -4.11 -5.91
CA ILE A 56 9.82 -2.83 -5.22
C ILE A 56 8.62 -1.92 -5.48
N VAL A 57 8.19 -1.81 -6.74
CA VAL A 57 7.04 -0.99 -7.17
C VAL A 57 5.91 -1.89 -7.67
N GLY A 58 4.69 -1.59 -7.25
CA GLY A 58 3.48 -2.32 -7.65
C GLY A 58 2.30 -2.02 -6.75
N PRO A 59 1.13 -2.60 -7.02
CA PRO A 59 -0.04 -2.51 -6.15
C PRO A 59 0.27 -3.01 -4.73
N ARG A 60 -0.23 -2.31 -3.71
CA ARG A 60 -0.02 -2.74 -2.32
C ARG A 60 -0.75 -4.07 -2.07
N PRO A 61 -0.08 -5.08 -1.46
CA PRO A 61 -0.74 -6.34 -1.14
C PRO A 61 -1.83 -6.14 -0.09
N GLU A 62 -2.93 -6.89 -0.22
CA GLU A 62 -4.03 -6.93 0.72
C GLU A 62 -4.14 -8.33 1.34
N ILE A 63 -4.72 -8.42 2.54
CA ILE A 63 -5.00 -9.71 3.17
C ILE A 63 -6.14 -10.44 2.45
N PRO A 64 -6.14 -11.78 2.39
CA PRO A 64 -7.12 -12.56 1.62
C PRO A 64 -8.57 -12.21 1.92
N HIS A 65 -8.92 -11.96 3.19
CA HIS A 65 -10.26 -11.58 3.61
C HIS A 65 -10.79 -10.34 2.85
N PHE A 66 -9.99 -9.27 2.76
CA PHE A 66 -10.40 -8.07 2.02
C PHE A 66 -10.36 -8.26 0.50
N VAL A 67 -9.48 -9.14 0.00
CA VAL A 67 -9.48 -9.50 -1.43
C VAL A 67 -10.81 -10.12 -1.84
N GLU A 68 -11.34 -11.04 -1.03
CA GLU A 68 -12.63 -11.69 -1.29
C GLU A 68 -13.78 -10.68 -1.27
N GLN A 69 -13.80 -9.80 -0.27
CA GLN A 69 -14.81 -8.74 -0.16
C GLN A 69 -14.75 -7.78 -1.36
N PHE A 70 -13.59 -7.19 -1.63
CA PHE A 70 -13.46 -6.16 -2.67
C PHE A 70 -13.58 -6.71 -4.08
N ARG A 71 -13.30 -8.00 -4.31
CA ARG A 71 -13.51 -8.65 -5.60
C ARG A 71 -14.95 -8.51 -6.08
N ASP A 72 -15.90 -8.63 -5.15
CA ASP A 72 -17.32 -8.63 -5.47
C ASP A 72 -17.93 -7.20 -5.43
N GLU A 73 -17.33 -6.30 -4.63
CA GLU A 73 -17.82 -4.93 -4.43
C GLU A 73 -17.23 -3.90 -5.40
N VAL A 74 -15.99 -4.11 -5.85
CA VAL A 74 -15.26 -3.11 -6.63
C VAL A 74 -14.97 -3.61 -8.05
N PRO A 75 -15.55 -2.98 -9.08
CA PRO A 75 -15.26 -3.33 -10.47
C PRO A 75 -13.75 -3.29 -10.75
N LEU A 76 -13.27 -4.24 -11.55
CA LEU A 76 -11.87 -4.34 -11.99
C LEU A 76 -10.85 -4.57 -10.85
N TYR A 77 -11.29 -4.81 -9.61
CA TYR A 77 -10.39 -5.03 -8.47
C TYR A 77 -9.31 -6.09 -8.76
N MET A 78 -9.67 -7.17 -9.45
CA MET A 78 -8.75 -8.28 -9.70
C MET A 78 -7.61 -7.95 -10.68
N ILE A 79 -7.69 -6.87 -11.46
CA ILE A 79 -6.63 -6.45 -12.39
C ILE A 79 -5.32 -6.20 -11.65
N ARG A 80 -5.37 -5.66 -10.44
CA ARG A 80 -4.18 -5.41 -9.62
C ARG A 80 -3.36 -6.67 -9.28
N HIS A 81 -3.97 -7.85 -9.38
CA HIS A 81 -3.31 -9.14 -9.14
C HIS A 81 -2.62 -9.72 -10.38
N MET A 82 -2.70 -9.04 -11.53
CA MET A 82 -1.99 -9.45 -12.75
C MET A 82 -0.48 -9.15 -12.68
N VAL A 83 -0.06 -8.31 -11.74
CA VAL A 83 1.34 -7.97 -11.50
C VAL A 83 1.72 -8.32 -10.05
N LYS A 84 3.04 -8.39 -9.79
CA LYS A 84 3.52 -8.61 -8.41
C LYS A 84 3.17 -7.42 -7.54
N PRO A 85 2.76 -7.65 -6.27
CA PRO A 85 2.55 -6.58 -5.32
C PRO A 85 3.86 -5.86 -5.01
N GLY A 86 3.77 -4.54 -4.74
CA GLY A 86 4.91 -3.69 -4.47
C GLY A 86 5.06 -3.33 -2.99
N ILE A 87 6.30 -3.01 -2.57
CA ILE A 87 6.56 -2.33 -1.30
C ILE A 87 5.98 -0.91 -1.38
N THR A 88 6.22 -0.22 -2.49
CA THR A 88 5.58 1.06 -2.82
C THR A 88 4.82 0.97 -4.13
N GLY A 89 3.99 1.97 -4.44
CA GLY A 89 3.19 1.98 -5.65
C GLY A 89 2.54 3.32 -5.93
N LEU A 90 1.97 3.47 -7.13
CA LEU A 90 1.36 4.72 -7.57
C LEU A 90 0.24 5.18 -6.62
N ALA A 91 -0.63 4.28 -6.18
CA ALA A 91 -1.68 4.58 -5.21
C ALA A 91 -1.11 5.15 -3.90
N GLN A 92 -0.04 4.55 -3.37
CA GLN A 92 0.58 4.97 -2.12
C GLN A 92 1.18 6.38 -2.20
N VAL A 93 1.91 6.69 -3.29
CA VAL A 93 2.51 8.03 -3.48
C VAL A 93 1.50 9.09 -3.93
N SER A 94 0.29 8.67 -4.29
CA SER A 94 -0.86 9.55 -4.60
C SER A 94 -1.79 9.77 -3.40
N GLY A 95 -1.39 9.34 -2.18
CA GLY A 95 -2.13 9.60 -0.95
C GLY A 95 -3.16 8.51 -0.59
N TYR A 96 -3.31 7.46 -1.39
CA TYR A 96 -4.23 6.35 -1.09
C TYR A 96 -3.56 5.30 -0.19
N ARG A 97 -3.24 5.69 1.06
CA ARG A 97 -2.70 4.82 2.11
C ARG A 97 -3.71 4.66 3.24
N GLY A 98 -3.71 3.50 3.91
CA GLY A 98 -4.55 3.25 5.08
C GLY A 98 -6.04 3.31 4.77
N ASP A 99 -6.82 4.01 5.60
CA ASP A 99 -8.27 4.16 5.48
C ASP A 99 -8.64 5.25 4.47
N THR A 100 -8.46 4.94 3.19
CA THR A 100 -8.76 5.83 2.07
C THR A 100 -9.64 5.11 1.05
N SER A 101 -10.13 5.86 0.04
CA SER A 101 -10.98 5.30 -1.02
C SER A 101 -10.36 4.08 -1.70
N ILE A 102 -11.01 2.92 -1.56
CA ILE A 102 -10.61 1.69 -2.26
C ILE A 102 -10.69 1.89 -3.77
N ARG A 103 -11.74 2.55 -4.28
CA ARG A 103 -11.89 2.82 -5.71
C ARG A 103 -10.74 3.67 -6.24
N GLY A 104 -10.37 4.78 -5.57
CA GLY A 104 -9.23 5.61 -5.98
C GLY A 104 -7.91 4.85 -5.95
N ARG A 105 -7.74 3.90 -5.00
CA ARG A 105 -6.59 3.00 -4.96
C ARG A 105 -6.55 2.10 -6.20
N ILE A 106 -7.67 1.48 -6.56
CA ILE A 106 -7.77 0.59 -7.73
C ILE A 106 -7.54 1.36 -9.02
N ASP A 107 -8.10 2.57 -9.17
CA ASP A 107 -7.88 3.40 -10.35
C ASP A 107 -6.39 3.73 -10.54
N CYS A 108 -5.67 4.04 -9.45
CA CYS A 108 -4.21 4.24 -9.50
C CYS A 108 -3.45 2.95 -9.84
N ASP A 109 -3.85 1.80 -9.29
CA ASP A 109 -3.21 0.52 -9.57
C ASP A 109 -3.39 0.13 -11.04
N ILE A 110 -4.58 0.33 -11.60
CA ILE A 110 -4.87 0.09 -13.03
C ILE A 110 -4.04 1.05 -13.90
N ALA A 111 -4.05 2.34 -13.59
CA ALA A 111 -3.26 3.33 -14.34
C ALA A 111 -1.77 3.00 -14.34
N TYR A 112 -1.23 2.49 -13.22
CA TYR A 112 0.14 2.02 -13.14
C TYR A 112 0.39 0.83 -14.06
N ILE A 113 -0.49 -0.17 -14.06
CA ILE A 113 -0.34 -1.39 -14.87
C ILE A 113 -0.40 -1.06 -16.37
N GLU A 114 -1.36 -0.22 -16.77
CA GLU A 114 -1.56 0.17 -18.18
C GLU A 114 -0.42 1.03 -18.73
N ASN A 115 0.19 1.88 -17.90
CA ASN A 115 1.22 2.83 -18.31
C ASN A 115 2.61 2.49 -17.78
N TRP A 116 2.83 1.23 -17.41
CA TRP A 116 4.08 0.80 -16.82
C TRP A 116 5.28 1.05 -17.74
N THR A 117 6.28 1.69 -17.19
CA THR A 117 7.63 1.80 -17.74
C THR A 117 8.62 1.84 -16.58
N ILE A 118 9.87 1.51 -16.83
CA ILE A 118 10.94 1.63 -15.83
C ILE A 118 11.07 3.05 -15.26
N TRP A 119 10.77 4.07 -16.07
CA TRP A 119 10.79 5.48 -15.63
C TRP A 119 9.63 5.81 -14.69
N VAL A 120 8.49 5.15 -14.82
CA VAL A 120 7.38 5.26 -13.87
C VAL A 120 7.81 4.68 -12.52
N ASP A 121 8.46 3.54 -12.51
CA ASP A 121 9.00 2.94 -11.27
C ASP A 121 10.02 3.86 -10.59
N VAL A 122 10.99 4.38 -11.33
CA VAL A 122 11.98 5.33 -10.80
C VAL A 122 11.28 6.56 -10.20
N ARG A 123 10.27 7.11 -10.88
CA ARG A 123 9.50 8.28 -10.39
C ARG A 123 8.75 7.95 -9.10
N ILE A 124 8.13 6.76 -9.01
CA ILE A 124 7.41 6.31 -7.81
C ILE A 124 8.38 6.14 -6.64
N ILE A 125 9.55 5.54 -6.87
CA ILE A 125 10.58 5.38 -5.85
C ILE A 125 11.04 6.76 -5.33
N LEU A 126 11.35 7.71 -6.20
CA LEU A 126 11.76 9.05 -5.80
C LEU A 126 10.66 9.77 -5.00
N ARG A 127 9.39 9.65 -5.43
CA ARG A 127 8.24 10.20 -4.70
C ARG A 127 8.05 9.54 -3.33
N THR A 128 8.33 8.25 -3.21
CA THR A 128 8.27 7.56 -1.92
C THR A 128 9.24 8.19 -0.92
N PHE A 129 10.48 8.44 -1.33
CA PHE A 129 11.46 9.11 -0.45
C PHE A 129 11.03 10.53 -0.08
N THR A 130 10.54 11.32 -1.03
CA THR A 130 10.09 12.68 -0.73
C THR A 130 8.87 12.70 0.20
N SER A 131 7.93 11.77 0.04
CA SER A 131 6.77 11.66 0.93
C SER A 131 7.13 11.23 2.35
N MET A 132 8.18 10.44 2.52
CA MET A 132 8.69 10.05 3.85
C MET A 132 9.34 11.24 4.58
N ILE A 133 9.94 12.18 3.85
CA ILE A 133 10.61 13.36 4.43
C ILE A 133 9.59 14.45 4.77
N ASN A 134 8.64 14.72 3.88
CA ASN A 134 7.78 15.90 3.98
C ASN A 134 6.50 15.68 4.81
N ASP A 135 6.18 14.44 5.21
CA ASP A 135 4.96 14.06 5.97
C ASP A 135 3.63 14.60 5.36
N GLU A 136 3.70 15.14 4.16
CA GLU A 136 2.56 15.65 3.40
C GLU A 136 2.03 14.56 2.48
N THR A 137 0.83 14.09 2.76
CA THR A 137 0.03 13.34 1.80
C THR A 137 -0.22 14.25 0.60
N LEU A 138 0.52 14.06 -0.48
CA LEU A 138 0.26 14.78 -1.73
C LEU A 138 -1.19 14.53 -2.15
N PRO A 139 -1.97 15.57 -2.49
CA PRO A 139 -3.33 15.38 -2.97
C PRO A 139 -3.34 14.49 -4.21
N PRO A 140 -4.35 13.63 -4.39
CA PRO A 140 -4.45 12.75 -5.54
C PRO A 140 -4.42 13.57 -6.83
N MET A 141 -3.64 13.11 -7.81
CA MET A 141 -3.44 13.83 -9.09
C MET A 141 -4.68 13.85 -10.01
N HIS A 142 -5.79 13.25 -9.61
CA HIS A 142 -7.04 13.30 -10.36
C HIS A 142 -8.22 13.62 -9.43
N ARG A 143 -8.50 14.90 -9.33
CA ARG A 143 -9.83 15.36 -8.96
C ARG A 143 -10.61 15.60 -10.26
N THR A 144 -11.14 14.57 -10.86
CA THR A 144 -12.27 14.72 -11.77
C THR A 144 -13.55 14.54 -10.94
N GLU A 145 -13.95 15.60 -10.26
CA GLU A 145 -15.36 15.79 -9.99
C GLU A 145 -16.04 15.90 -11.35
N LYS A 146 -16.78 14.88 -11.75
CA LYS A 146 -17.94 15.04 -12.63
C LYS A 146 -19.17 14.67 -11.82
N ARG A 147 -19.99 15.70 -11.68
CA ARG A 147 -21.37 15.67 -11.19
C ARG A 147 -22.19 14.55 -11.80
#